data_cf530ed670b4a70ecc1ff36ff8dcc0d6
#
_entry.id   cf530ed670b4a70ecc1ff36ff8dcc0d6
#
_cell.length_a   1.000
_cell.length_b   1.000
_cell.length_c   1.000
_cell.angle_alpha   90.00
_cell.angle_beta   90.00
_cell.angle_gamma   90.00
#
_symmetry.space_group_name_H-M   'P 1'
#
loop_
_entity.id
_entity.type
_entity.pdbx_description
1 polymer ?
#
loop_
_entity_poly.entity_id
_entity_poly.type
_entity_poly.pdbx_seq_one_letter_code
_entity_poly.pdbx_strand_id
1 'polypeptide(L)'
;MLKNNELDLDKVYERYWQTRFELCKRSFLKENIPFHIVNNGAEVKDFIRKFITDRPEIKNITFSDGVTLYQLDLFEWVQKEFTQKRGYKVTQPLKRTESGQYAAFGEQPEGKMNIPYEDWKKLDYNFYQALRESLLSDLLIISANAITMNGEIVSIDGIGNRVAGMIFGPLYVICIVGRNKIVPDIESAVERIQNYAAPLTYLRHNIKHWTELKDLSCIEKGICSKCKKPDSSCRNLVIIRGQIKKHQDRIHLIMVNQDLGF
;
A
#
# COMPACT_ATOMS: atom_id res chain seq x y z
N MET A 1 -39.14 12.07 -20.94
CA MET A 1 -37.92 12.84 -20.67
C MET A 1 -37.81 13.06 -19.16
N LEU A 2 -36.87 12.40 -18.48
CA LEU A 2 -36.57 12.70 -17.08
C LEU A 2 -36.03 14.12 -17.00
N LYS A 3 -36.54 14.91 -16.06
CA LYS A 3 -36.06 16.29 -15.85
C LYS A 3 -34.59 16.22 -15.40
N ASN A 4 -33.74 17.10 -15.90
CA ASN A 4 -32.27 17.13 -15.58
C ASN A 4 -31.94 17.07 -14.08
N ASN A 5 -32.85 17.44 -13.19
CA ASN A 5 -32.68 17.36 -11.73
C ASN A 5 -32.82 15.94 -11.14
N GLU A 6 -33.30 14.95 -11.90
CA GLU A 6 -33.44 13.56 -11.44
C GLU A 6 -32.24 12.69 -11.77
N LEU A 7 -31.29 13.21 -12.55
CA LEU A 7 -30.08 12.52 -13.00
C LEU A 7 -28.78 13.18 -12.48
N ASP A 8 -28.80 13.80 -11.30
CA ASP A 8 -27.60 14.34 -10.67
C ASP A 8 -26.78 13.18 -10.06
N LEU A 9 -26.13 12.41 -10.96
CA LEU A 9 -25.34 11.25 -10.58
C LEU A 9 -24.18 11.64 -9.66
N ASP A 10 -23.64 12.84 -9.78
CA ASP A 10 -22.54 13.30 -8.94
C ASP A 10 -22.99 13.37 -7.47
N LYS A 11 -24.18 13.92 -7.19
CA LYS A 11 -24.73 13.92 -5.83
C LYS A 11 -25.04 12.51 -5.31
N VAL A 12 -25.49 11.61 -6.20
CA VAL A 12 -25.74 10.20 -5.83
C VAL A 12 -24.43 9.54 -5.40
N TYR A 13 -23.36 9.67 -6.20
CA TYR A 13 -22.05 9.13 -5.87
C TYR A 13 -21.45 9.80 -4.64
N GLU A 14 -21.56 11.11 -4.50
CA GLU A 14 -21.11 11.82 -3.31
C GLU A 14 -21.78 11.27 -2.05
N ARG A 15 -23.10 11.16 -2.04
CA ARG A 15 -23.85 10.61 -0.91
C ARG A 15 -23.49 9.16 -0.61
N TYR A 16 -23.31 8.35 -1.64
CA TYR A 16 -22.90 6.96 -1.51
C TYR A 16 -21.55 6.84 -0.80
N TRP A 17 -20.54 7.59 -1.24
CA TRP A 17 -19.21 7.56 -0.65
C TRP A 17 -19.16 8.16 0.74
N GLN A 18 -19.83 9.28 0.98
CA GLN A 18 -19.93 9.89 2.31
C GLN A 18 -20.49 8.91 3.34
N THR A 19 -21.55 8.20 2.97
CA THR A 19 -22.16 7.19 3.86
C THR A 19 -21.17 6.09 4.22
N ARG A 20 -20.43 5.57 3.24
CA ARG A 20 -19.40 4.54 3.46
C ARG A 20 -18.24 5.05 4.32
N PHE A 21 -17.77 6.26 4.07
CA PHE A 21 -16.71 6.88 4.86
C PHE A 21 -17.10 7.04 6.32
N GLU A 22 -18.32 7.50 6.60
CA GLU A 22 -18.79 7.67 7.98
C GLU A 22 -18.98 6.31 8.70
N LEU A 23 -19.41 5.28 8.00
CA LEU A 23 -19.46 3.91 8.53
C LEU A 23 -18.05 3.41 8.88
N CYS A 24 -17.12 3.49 7.92
CA CYS A 24 -15.72 3.11 8.15
C CYS A 24 -15.12 3.90 9.32
N LYS A 25 -15.26 5.23 9.33
CA LYS A 25 -14.72 6.09 10.38
C LYS A 25 -15.17 5.66 11.77
N ARG A 26 -16.48 5.41 11.94
CA ARG A 26 -17.03 4.96 13.23
C ARG A 26 -16.47 3.61 13.64
N SER A 27 -16.37 2.65 12.72
CA SER A 27 -15.85 1.31 13.00
C SER A 27 -14.37 1.33 13.33
N PHE A 28 -13.54 2.03 12.54
CA PHE A 28 -12.11 2.13 12.79
C PHE A 28 -11.77 2.85 14.11
N LEU A 29 -12.49 3.93 14.43
CA LEU A 29 -12.31 4.64 15.72
C LEU A 29 -12.68 3.76 16.91
N LYS A 30 -13.71 2.93 16.80
CA LYS A 30 -14.09 1.95 17.83
C LYS A 30 -12.98 0.93 18.07
N GLU A 31 -12.27 0.55 17.03
CA GLU A 31 -11.14 -0.39 17.06
C GLU A 31 -9.79 0.31 17.32
N ASN A 32 -9.82 1.55 17.84
CA ASN A 32 -8.66 2.38 18.18
C ASN A 32 -7.71 2.66 17.00
N ILE A 33 -8.24 2.75 15.77
CA ILE A 33 -7.49 3.18 14.59
C ILE A 33 -7.99 4.57 14.18
N PRO A 34 -7.19 5.64 14.33
CA PRO A 34 -7.51 6.96 13.82
C PRO A 34 -7.79 6.92 12.31
N PHE A 35 -8.93 7.46 11.90
CA PHE A 35 -9.43 7.44 10.53
C PHE A 35 -9.62 8.87 10.02
N HIS A 36 -8.88 9.21 8.96
CA HIS A 36 -8.87 10.54 8.36
C HIS A 36 -9.40 10.48 6.94
N ILE A 37 -10.31 11.39 6.59
CA ILE A 37 -10.87 11.49 5.24
C ILE A 37 -10.24 12.71 4.57
N VAL A 38 -9.73 12.52 3.36
CA VAL A 38 -9.12 13.55 2.53
C VAL A 38 -9.62 13.43 1.09
N ASN A 39 -9.62 14.51 0.34
CA ASN A 39 -10.20 14.52 -1.00
C ASN A 39 -9.19 14.19 -2.10
N ASN A 40 -7.91 14.47 -1.89
CA ASN A 40 -6.89 14.38 -2.94
C ASN A 40 -5.47 14.21 -2.38
N GLY A 41 -4.52 14.04 -3.31
CA GLY A 41 -3.12 13.84 -2.95
C GLY A 41 -2.44 15.04 -2.28
N ALA A 42 -2.92 16.27 -2.50
CA ALA A 42 -2.37 17.45 -1.83
C ALA A 42 -2.70 17.39 -0.32
N GLU A 43 -3.95 17.09 0.01
CA GLU A 43 -4.38 16.92 1.41
C GLU A 43 -3.68 15.74 2.10
N VAL A 44 -3.36 14.65 1.36
CA VAL A 44 -2.52 13.54 1.88
C VAL A 44 -1.12 14.07 2.25
N LYS A 45 -0.49 14.84 1.36
CA LYS A 45 0.84 15.44 1.59
C LYS A 45 0.84 16.40 2.78
N ASP A 46 -0.19 17.21 2.93
CA ASP A 46 -0.34 18.12 4.07
C ASP A 46 -0.53 17.36 5.38
N PHE A 47 -1.34 16.30 5.37
CA PHE A 47 -1.48 15.42 6.54
C PHE A 47 -0.13 14.83 6.96
N ILE A 48 0.60 14.21 6.02
CA ILE A 48 1.91 13.60 6.30
C ILE A 48 2.89 14.64 6.84
N ARG A 49 2.93 15.85 6.24
CA ARG A 49 3.81 16.94 6.71
C ARG A 49 3.48 17.32 8.14
N LYS A 50 2.21 17.54 8.45
CA LYS A 50 1.75 17.85 9.81
C LYS A 50 2.07 16.72 10.78
N PHE A 51 1.75 15.49 10.42
CA PHE A 51 1.98 14.31 11.24
C PHE A 51 3.44 14.15 11.67
N ILE A 52 4.37 14.34 10.74
CA ILE A 52 5.83 14.28 11.02
C ILE A 52 6.29 15.49 11.84
N THR A 53 5.76 16.69 11.54
CA THR A 53 6.14 17.91 12.28
C THR A 53 5.72 17.85 13.75
N ASP A 54 4.55 17.26 14.02
CA ASP A 54 4.02 17.12 15.38
C ASP A 54 4.72 15.97 16.18
N ARG A 55 5.62 15.19 15.52
CA ARG A 55 6.32 14.03 16.12
C ARG A 55 7.83 14.12 15.89
N PRO A 56 8.55 14.90 16.72
CA PRO A 56 9.99 15.16 16.55
C PRO A 56 10.87 13.91 16.67
N GLU A 57 10.34 12.83 17.24
CA GLU A 57 11.01 11.53 17.30
C GLU A 57 11.12 10.82 15.95
N ILE A 58 10.27 11.16 14.98
CA ILE A 58 10.39 10.61 13.62
C ILE A 58 11.64 11.19 12.95
N LYS A 59 12.59 10.33 12.61
CA LYS A 59 13.82 10.66 11.89
C LYS A 59 14.05 9.80 10.66
N ASN A 60 13.45 8.59 10.66
CA ASN A 60 13.60 7.63 9.59
C ASN A 60 12.22 7.25 9.03
N ILE A 61 12.04 7.49 7.73
CA ILE A 61 10.78 7.22 7.00
C ILE A 61 11.03 6.09 6.02
N THR A 62 10.13 5.13 5.96
CA THR A 62 10.16 4.05 4.97
C THR A 62 8.82 3.93 4.23
N PHE A 63 8.87 3.27 3.08
CA PHE A 63 7.72 3.01 2.24
C PHE A 63 7.58 1.54 1.90
N SER A 64 6.34 1.12 1.70
CA SER A 64 6.07 -0.11 0.98
C SER A 64 5.90 0.15 -0.52
N ASP A 65 6.18 -0.85 -1.37
CA ASP A 65 5.78 -0.80 -2.78
C ASP A 65 4.25 -0.85 -2.89
N GLY A 66 3.64 0.14 -3.54
CA GLY A 66 2.20 0.21 -3.70
C GLY A 66 1.75 1.23 -4.73
N VAL A 67 0.87 0.80 -5.65
CA VAL A 67 0.36 1.65 -6.75
C VAL A 67 -0.32 2.91 -6.23
N THR A 68 -1.04 2.83 -5.11
CA THR A 68 -1.63 4.00 -4.43
C THR A 68 -0.60 5.09 -4.15
N LEU A 69 0.58 4.70 -3.65
CA LEU A 69 1.64 5.65 -3.29
C LEU A 69 2.29 6.27 -4.53
N TYR A 70 2.39 5.50 -5.63
CA TYR A 70 2.86 6.01 -6.92
C TYR A 70 1.89 7.02 -7.51
N GLN A 71 0.60 6.72 -7.53
CA GLN A 71 -0.43 7.62 -8.07
C GLN A 71 -0.51 8.95 -7.32
N LEU A 72 -0.14 8.95 -6.04
CA LEU A 72 -0.06 10.15 -5.20
C LEU A 72 1.30 10.85 -5.26
N ASP A 73 2.26 10.33 -6.04
CA ASP A 73 3.62 10.85 -6.17
C ASP A 73 4.32 11.03 -4.81
N LEU A 74 4.11 10.08 -3.88
CA LEU A 74 4.63 10.21 -2.52
C LEU A 74 6.12 9.92 -2.41
N PHE A 75 6.66 9.03 -3.24
CA PHE A 75 8.07 8.64 -3.17
C PHE A 75 9.01 9.84 -3.44
N GLU A 76 8.81 10.51 -4.57
CA GLU A 76 9.62 11.66 -4.96
C GLU A 76 9.37 12.86 -4.04
N TRP A 77 8.11 13.07 -3.69
CA TRP A 77 7.73 14.17 -2.81
C TRP A 77 8.37 14.05 -1.42
N VAL A 78 8.35 12.87 -0.79
CA VAL A 78 8.97 12.65 0.53
C VAL A 78 10.49 12.80 0.44
N GLN A 79 11.14 12.29 -0.60
CA GLN A 79 12.57 12.49 -0.81
C GLN A 79 12.92 13.98 -0.88
N LYS A 80 12.18 14.73 -1.68
CA LYS A 80 12.41 16.19 -1.84
C LYS A 80 12.11 16.95 -0.55
N GLU A 81 10.98 16.67 0.07
CA GLU A 81 10.49 17.46 1.23
C GLU A 81 11.25 17.13 2.50
N PHE A 82 11.54 15.87 2.77
CA PHE A 82 12.10 15.44 4.05
C PHE A 82 13.60 15.18 3.99
N THR A 83 14.12 14.48 2.98
CA THR A 83 15.56 14.22 2.89
C THR A 83 16.33 15.46 2.48
N GLN A 84 15.99 16.07 1.34
CA GLN A 84 16.78 17.16 0.78
C GLN A 84 16.63 18.46 1.58
N LYS A 85 15.41 18.79 2.05
CA LYS A 85 15.16 20.04 2.76
C LYS A 85 15.36 19.94 4.28
N ARG A 86 15.16 18.77 4.89
CA ARG A 86 15.07 18.61 6.34
C ARG A 86 16.02 17.57 6.94
N GLY A 87 16.79 16.83 6.12
CA GLY A 87 17.80 15.88 6.57
C GLY A 87 17.27 14.58 7.18
N TYR A 88 16.02 14.21 6.93
CA TYR A 88 15.48 12.93 7.38
C TYR A 88 16.12 11.77 6.59
N LYS A 89 16.34 10.63 7.25
CA LYS A 89 16.69 9.40 6.56
C LYS A 89 15.43 8.82 5.92
N VAL A 90 15.44 8.65 4.60
CA VAL A 90 14.36 7.99 3.87
C VAL A 90 14.90 6.68 3.31
N THR A 91 14.41 5.55 3.84
CA THR A 91 14.76 4.22 3.38
C THR A 91 13.70 3.76 2.38
N GLN A 92 14.07 3.69 1.13
CA GLN A 92 13.20 3.15 0.07
C GLN A 92 13.79 1.83 -0.42
N PRO A 93 13.06 0.72 -0.34
CA PRO A 93 13.50 -0.54 -0.92
C PRO A 93 13.46 -0.53 -2.46
N LEU A 94 12.99 0.57 -3.04
CA LEU A 94 12.86 0.77 -4.48
C LEU A 94 13.52 2.08 -4.88
N LYS A 95 14.36 2.05 -5.90
CA LYS A 95 14.92 3.25 -6.56
C LYS A 95 14.25 3.45 -7.91
N ARG A 96 14.11 4.71 -8.33
CA ARG A 96 13.73 5.03 -9.70
C ARG A 96 14.97 4.86 -10.60
N THR A 97 14.83 4.08 -11.66
CA THR A 97 15.86 3.91 -12.69
C THR A 97 15.91 5.14 -13.61
N GLU A 98 16.95 5.28 -14.41
CA GLU A 98 17.06 6.34 -15.43
C GLU A 98 15.91 6.28 -16.44
N SER A 99 15.39 5.08 -16.74
CA SER A 99 14.20 4.89 -17.57
C SER A 99 12.88 5.29 -16.90
N GLY A 100 12.92 5.76 -15.63
CA GLY A 100 11.75 6.17 -14.88
C GLY A 100 10.98 5.03 -14.20
N GLN A 101 11.47 3.81 -14.27
CA GLN A 101 10.89 2.65 -13.59
C GLN A 101 11.43 2.56 -12.16
N TYR A 102 10.67 1.93 -11.27
CA TYR A 102 11.15 1.63 -9.93
C TYR A 102 11.73 0.21 -9.89
N ALA A 103 13.00 0.10 -9.55
CA ALA A 103 13.70 -1.17 -9.35
C ALA A 103 13.94 -1.43 -7.86
N ALA A 104 13.94 -2.70 -7.47
CA ALA A 104 14.38 -3.11 -6.14
C ALA A 104 15.84 -2.71 -5.90
N PHE A 105 16.23 -2.53 -4.64
CA PHE A 105 17.58 -2.14 -4.25
C PHE A 105 18.62 -3.15 -4.79
N GLY A 106 19.55 -2.65 -5.58
CA GLY A 106 20.47 -3.41 -6.39
C GLY A 106 20.14 -3.20 -7.85
N GLU A 107 21.05 -2.61 -8.60
CA GLU A 107 20.88 -2.39 -10.03
C GLU A 107 20.52 -3.72 -10.70
N GLN A 108 19.24 -3.83 -11.09
CA GLN A 108 18.88 -4.87 -12.05
C GLN A 108 19.29 -4.33 -13.41
N PRO A 109 20.22 -4.97 -14.10
CA PRO A 109 20.57 -4.56 -15.45
C PRO A 109 19.31 -4.62 -16.31
N GLU A 110 19.13 -3.61 -17.15
CA GLU A 110 18.10 -3.62 -18.19
C GLU A 110 18.38 -4.80 -19.12
N GLY A 111 17.50 -5.80 -19.10
CA GLY A 111 17.60 -6.99 -19.96
C GLY A 111 17.39 -8.29 -19.21
N LYS A 112 17.10 -9.36 -19.94
CA LYS A 112 16.90 -10.71 -19.41
C LYS A 112 18.08 -11.10 -18.52
N MET A 113 17.79 -11.37 -17.26
CA MET A 113 18.79 -11.67 -16.26
C MET A 113 19.46 -13.04 -16.50
N ASN A 114 20.63 -13.04 -17.12
CA ASN A 114 21.62 -14.10 -16.95
C ASN A 114 22.59 -13.69 -15.85
N ILE A 115 22.10 -13.45 -14.63
CA ILE A 115 22.96 -13.21 -13.49
C ILE A 115 23.34 -14.56 -12.90
N PRO A 116 24.65 -14.85 -12.69
CA PRO A 116 25.08 -16.06 -12.01
C PRO A 116 24.43 -16.18 -10.62
N TYR A 117 24.10 -17.41 -10.21
CA TYR A 117 23.43 -17.66 -8.92
C TYR A 117 24.15 -17.06 -7.71
N GLU A 118 25.47 -17.00 -7.71
CA GLU A 118 26.25 -16.40 -6.62
C GLU A 118 26.11 -14.87 -6.55
N ASP A 119 25.92 -14.21 -7.68
CA ASP A 119 25.65 -12.77 -7.72
C ASP A 119 24.19 -12.48 -7.31
N TRP A 120 23.26 -13.38 -7.64
CA TRP A 120 21.91 -13.37 -7.11
C TRP A 120 21.88 -13.40 -5.58
N LYS A 121 22.64 -14.28 -4.95
CA LYS A 121 22.72 -14.35 -3.49
C LYS A 121 23.15 -13.03 -2.86
N LYS A 122 24.09 -12.30 -3.46
CA LYS A 122 24.55 -11.00 -2.96
C LYS A 122 23.47 -9.91 -3.13
N LEU A 123 22.84 -9.87 -4.29
CA LEU A 123 21.73 -8.92 -4.57
C LEU A 123 20.54 -9.20 -3.65
N ASP A 124 20.14 -10.45 -3.50
CA ASP A 124 19.10 -10.88 -2.59
C ASP A 124 19.43 -10.51 -1.13
N TYR A 125 20.66 -10.77 -0.68
CA TYR A 125 21.09 -10.43 0.67
C TYR A 125 20.93 -8.93 0.94
N ASN A 126 21.42 -8.07 0.06
CA ASN A 126 21.33 -6.61 0.22
C ASN A 126 19.88 -6.14 0.16
N PHE A 127 19.07 -6.70 -0.71
CA PHE A 127 17.64 -6.41 -0.80
C PHE A 127 16.90 -6.79 0.49
N TYR A 128 17.10 -8.02 0.97
CA TYR A 128 16.48 -8.48 2.21
C TYR A 128 17.01 -7.72 3.43
N GLN A 129 18.25 -7.31 3.44
CA GLN A 129 18.80 -6.47 4.49
C GLN A 129 18.11 -5.10 4.54
N ALA A 130 17.92 -4.45 3.39
CA ALA A 130 17.18 -3.19 3.30
C ALA A 130 15.72 -3.33 3.77
N LEU A 131 15.06 -4.45 3.45
CA LEU A 131 13.71 -4.74 3.93
C LEU A 131 13.65 -4.93 5.45
N ARG A 132 14.66 -5.60 6.05
CA ARG A 132 14.76 -5.75 7.52
C ARG A 132 15.02 -4.41 8.20
N GLU A 133 15.93 -3.59 7.65
CA GLU A 133 16.20 -2.25 8.15
C GLU A 133 14.96 -1.35 8.09
N SER A 134 14.11 -1.52 7.09
CA SER A 134 12.86 -0.78 6.99
C SER A 134 11.90 -1.04 8.15
N LEU A 135 11.97 -2.23 8.78
CA LEU A 135 11.16 -2.55 9.97
C LEU A 135 11.61 -1.81 11.23
N LEU A 136 12.81 -1.23 11.22
CA LEU A 136 13.36 -0.42 12.31
C LEU A 136 13.16 1.09 12.07
N SER A 137 12.39 1.48 11.06
CA SER A 137 12.10 2.88 10.80
C SER A 137 11.08 3.45 11.79
N ASP A 138 11.06 4.78 11.93
CA ASP A 138 10.12 5.44 12.83
C ASP A 138 8.73 5.55 12.19
N LEU A 139 8.67 5.77 10.88
CA LEU A 139 7.42 5.91 10.14
C LEU A 139 7.41 5.00 8.91
N LEU A 140 6.39 4.17 8.79
CA LEU A 140 6.04 3.44 7.58
C LEU A 140 4.86 4.11 6.86
N ILE A 141 5.05 4.45 5.59
CA ILE A 141 3.95 4.88 4.71
C ILE A 141 3.60 3.71 3.78
N ILE A 142 2.36 3.25 3.84
CA ILE A 142 1.90 2.01 3.20
C ILE A 142 0.47 2.17 2.67
N SER A 143 0.05 1.23 1.83
CA SER A 143 -1.35 1.02 1.45
C SER A 143 -1.79 -0.40 1.77
N ALA A 144 -3.10 -0.59 1.97
CA ALA A 144 -3.71 -1.91 2.11
C ALA A 144 -4.37 -2.39 0.80
N ASN A 145 -4.65 -3.69 0.70
CA ASN A 145 -5.41 -4.24 -0.43
C ASN A 145 -6.91 -4.00 -0.29
N ALA A 146 -7.45 -4.02 0.93
CA ALA A 146 -8.83 -3.69 1.22
C ALA A 146 -8.97 -3.19 2.67
N ILE A 147 -10.03 -2.44 2.92
CA ILE A 147 -10.54 -2.15 4.26
C ILE A 147 -12.01 -2.49 4.33
N THR A 148 -12.46 -2.95 5.49
CA THR A 148 -13.87 -3.30 5.66
C THR A 148 -14.66 -2.17 6.32
N MET A 149 -15.97 -2.15 6.09
CA MET A 149 -16.86 -1.24 6.81
C MET A 149 -17.00 -1.60 8.30
N ASN A 150 -16.51 -2.79 8.69
CA ASN A 150 -16.46 -3.23 10.10
C ASN A 150 -15.20 -2.77 10.84
N GLY A 151 -14.23 -2.14 10.14
CA GLY A 151 -13.04 -1.57 10.76
C GLY A 151 -11.79 -2.45 10.69
N GLU A 152 -11.72 -3.40 9.74
CA GLU A 152 -10.54 -4.21 9.53
C GLU A 152 -9.69 -3.73 8.33
N ILE A 153 -8.38 -3.86 8.46
CA ILE A 153 -7.42 -3.67 7.35
C ILE A 153 -7.01 -5.06 6.86
N VAL A 154 -7.20 -5.34 5.57
CA VAL A 154 -6.89 -6.64 4.97
C VAL A 154 -5.82 -6.48 3.90
N SER A 155 -4.73 -7.25 4.04
CA SER A 155 -3.62 -7.23 3.10
C SER A 155 -3.08 -8.62 2.83
N ILE A 156 -2.66 -8.85 1.58
CA ILE A 156 -1.94 -10.05 1.17
C ILE A 156 -0.51 -9.69 0.76
N ASP A 157 0.43 -10.55 1.06
CA ASP A 157 1.85 -10.31 0.79
C ASP A 157 2.57 -11.60 0.39
N GLY A 158 3.64 -11.48 -0.39
CA GLY A 158 4.48 -12.61 -0.77
C GLY A 158 5.54 -12.92 0.28
N ILE A 159 6.45 -11.98 0.50
CA ILE A 159 7.59 -12.14 1.41
C ILE A 159 7.19 -11.89 2.86
N GLY A 160 6.19 -11.03 3.07
CA GLY A 160 5.70 -10.66 4.40
C GLY A 160 6.25 -9.34 4.94
N ASN A 161 7.20 -8.70 4.27
CA ASN A 161 7.85 -7.48 4.75
C ASN A 161 6.88 -6.31 4.95
N ARG A 162 5.93 -6.10 4.03
CA ARG A 162 4.94 -5.02 4.13
C ARG A 162 3.98 -5.25 5.28
N VAL A 163 3.43 -6.46 5.36
CA VAL A 163 2.48 -6.81 6.43
C VAL A 163 3.16 -6.90 7.79
N ALA A 164 4.43 -7.33 7.85
CA ALA A 164 5.22 -7.28 9.09
C ALA A 164 5.34 -5.84 9.62
N GLY A 165 5.66 -4.87 8.76
CA GLY A 165 5.72 -3.45 9.14
C GLY A 165 4.38 -2.88 9.61
N MET A 166 3.26 -3.35 9.04
CA MET A 166 1.93 -3.00 9.53
C MET A 166 1.64 -3.58 10.92
N ILE A 167 2.02 -4.84 11.16
CA ILE A 167 1.76 -5.54 12.43
C ILE A 167 2.69 -5.02 13.52
N PHE A 168 3.99 -4.93 13.24
CA PHE A 168 5.03 -4.57 14.19
C PHE A 168 6.26 -3.97 13.48
N GLY A 169 7.10 -3.25 14.21
CA GLY A 169 8.36 -2.66 13.74
C GLY A 169 8.32 -1.14 13.83
N PRO A 170 7.89 -0.41 12.80
CA PRO A 170 7.84 1.05 12.82
C PRO A 170 7.02 1.61 13.99
N LEU A 171 7.48 2.73 14.56
CA LEU A 171 6.77 3.42 15.65
C LEU A 171 5.39 3.87 15.19
N TYR A 172 5.30 4.36 13.95
CA TYR A 172 4.07 4.84 13.34
C TYR A 172 3.85 4.23 11.97
N VAL A 173 2.59 4.04 11.61
CA VAL A 173 2.16 3.57 10.29
C VAL A 173 1.08 4.51 9.75
N ILE A 174 1.32 5.08 8.59
CA ILE A 174 0.29 5.78 7.82
C ILE A 174 -0.17 4.86 6.69
N CYS A 175 -1.36 4.31 6.83
CA CYS A 175 -1.99 3.45 5.82
C CYS A 175 -2.92 4.30 4.93
N ILE A 176 -2.56 4.47 3.65
CA ILE A 176 -3.30 5.30 2.70
C ILE A 176 -4.09 4.39 1.76
N VAL A 177 -5.39 4.61 1.66
CA VAL A 177 -6.29 3.81 0.83
C VAL A 177 -7.21 4.69 -0.01
N GLY A 178 -7.44 4.30 -1.26
CA GLY A 178 -8.47 4.89 -2.10
C GLY A 178 -9.85 4.32 -1.75
N ARG A 179 -10.91 5.07 -2.05
CA ARG A 179 -12.32 4.69 -1.79
C ARG A 179 -12.72 3.36 -2.44
N ASN A 180 -12.11 3.02 -3.58
CA ASN A 180 -12.32 1.75 -4.29
C ASN A 180 -11.89 0.50 -3.51
N LYS A 181 -11.24 0.66 -2.35
CA LYS A 181 -10.79 -0.43 -1.48
C LYS A 181 -11.74 -0.73 -0.31
N ILE A 182 -12.83 0.03 -0.19
CA ILE A 182 -13.84 -0.22 0.84
C ILE A 182 -14.73 -1.38 0.42
N VAL A 183 -14.81 -2.39 1.28
CA VAL A 183 -15.66 -3.57 1.13
C VAL A 183 -16.53 -3.77 2.39
N PRO A 184 -17.64 -4.53 2.30
CA PRO A 184 -18.50 -4.76 3.46
C PRO A 184 -17.81 -5.45 4.64
N ASP A 185 -17.10 -6.55 4.38
CA ASP A 185 -16.58 -7.52 5.35
C ASP A 185 -15.28 -8.19 4.90
N ILE A 186 -14.77 -9.08 5.72
CA ILE A 186 -13.52 -9.83 5.47
C ILE A 186 -13.66 -10.73 4.25
N GLU A 187 -14.77 -11.39 4.07
CA GLU A 187 -15.05 -12.30 2.95
C GLU A 187 -14.97 -11.53 1.62
N SER A 188 -15.62 -10.38 1.55
CA SER A 188 -15.57 -9.46 0.40
C SER A 188 -14.14 -8.91 0.19
N ALA A 189 -13.39 -8.67 1.27
CA ALA A 189 -11.99 -8.25 1.17
C ALA A 189 -11.12 -9.34 0.54
N VAL A 190 -11.27 -10.58 0.97
CA VAL A 190 -10.53 -11.71 0.40
C VAL A 190 -10.91 -11.93 -1.06
N GLU A 191 -12.19 -11.86 -1.39
CA GLU A 191 -12.68 -11.96 -2.76
C GLU A 191 -12.11 -10.85 -3.66
N ARG A 192 -12.15 -9.60 -3.20
CA ARG A 192 -11.55 -8.47 -3.91
C ARG A 192 -10.05 -8.67 -4.14
N ILE A 193 -9.32 -9.15 -3.14
CA ILE A 193 -7.88 -9.42 -3.26
C ILE A 193 -7.64 -10.49 -4.31
N GLN A 194 -8.37 -11.59 -4.26
CA GLN A 194 -8.16 -12.74 -5.14
C GLN A 194 -8.56 -12.44 -6.59
N ASN A 195 -9.67 -11.73 -6.80
CA ASN A 195 -10.23 -11.54 -8.14
C ASN A 195 -9.84 -10.21 -8.79
N TYR A 196 -9.25 -9.29 -8.04
CA TYR A 196 -8.89 -7.97 -8.55
C TYR A 196 -7.46 -7.55 -8.20
N ALA A 197 -7.14 -7.36 -6.90
CA ALA A 197 -5.88 -6.75 -6.52
C ALA A 197 -4.66 -7.63 -6.80
N ALA A 198 -4.72 -8.93 -6.52
CA ALA A 198 -3.62 -9.85 -6.76
C ALA A 198 -3.36 -10.06 -8.26
N PRO A 199 -4.37 -10.35 -9.12
CA PRO A 199 -4.17 -10.43 -10.56
C PRO A 199 -3.50 -9.20 -11.15
N LEU A 200 -3.99 -8.01 -10.82
CA LEU A 200 -3.43 -6.75 -11.32
C LEU A 200 -2.00 -6.50 -10.80
N THR A 201 -1.72 -6.86 -9.56
CA THR A 201 -0.37 -6.77 -9.00
C THR A 201 0.60 -7.69 -9.76
N TYR A 202 0.20 -8.90 -10.06
CA TYR A 202 1.02 -9.84 -10.85
C TYR A 202 1.24 -9.37 -12.27
N LEU A 203 0.20 -8.90 -12.96
CA LEU A 203 0.32 -8.32 -14.30
C LEU A 203 1.27 -7.13 -14.30
N ARG A 204 1.18 -6.25 -13.30
CA ARG A 204 2.10 -5.14 -13.13
C ARG A 204 3.55 -5.62 -12.94
N HIS A 205 3.78 -6.62 -12.10
CA HIS A 205 5.12 -7.19 -11.89
C HIS A 205 5.66 -7.85 -13.14
N ASN A 206 4.82 -8.57 -13.88
CA ASN A 206 5.19 -9.18 -15.16
C ASN A 206 5.66 -8.10 -16.16
N ILE A 207 4.87 -7.03 -16.34
CA ILE A 207 5.19 -5.92 -17.24
C ILE A 207 6.46 -5.19 -16.78
N LYS A 208 6.59 -4.93 -15.47
CA LYS A 208 7.68 -4.14 -14.90
C LYS A 208 9.02 -4.88 -14.89
N HIS A 209 9.03 -6.17 -14.61
CA HIS A 209 10.25 -6.94 -14.38
C HIS A 209 10.59 -7.90 -15.52
N TRP A 210 9.80 -7.93 -16.59
CA TRP A 210 9.94 -8.87 -17.73
C TRP A 210 10.06 -10.33 -17.27
N THR A 211 9.56 -10.62 -16.05
CA THR A 211 9.53 -11.97 -15.50
C THR A 211 8.44 -12.75 -16.21
N GLU A 212 8.82 -13.84 -16.84
CA GLU A 212 7.85 -14.81 -17.35
C GLU A 212 7.20 -15.53 -16.17
N LEU A 213 6.25 -14.86 -15.51
CA LEU A 213 5.38 -15.49 -14.52
C LEU A 213 4.39 -16.40 -15.26
N LYS A 214 4.91 -17.49 -15.84
CA LYS A 214 4.12 -18.51 -16.53
C LYS A 214 3.34 -19.30 -15.47
N ASP A 215 2.22 -19.83 -15.88
CA ASP A 215 1.38 -20.79 -15.14
C ASP A 215 0.62 -20.22 -13.92
N LEU A 216 0.46 -18.92 -13.78
CA LEU A 216 -0.43 -18.36 -12.78
C LEU A 216 -1.81 -18.08 -13.41
N SER A 217 -2.85 -18.75 -12.91
CA SER A 217 -4.18 -18.62 -13.50
C SER A 217 -4.73 -17.19 -13.50
N CYS A 218 -4.31 -16.37 -12.54
CA CYS A 218 -4.68 -14.96 -12.48
C CYS A 218 -4.04 -14.12 -13.61
N ILE A 219 -2.92 -14.57 -14.18
CA ILE A 219 -2.31 -13.95 -15.36
C ILE A 219 -2.94 -14.49 -16.63
N GLU A 220 -3.06 -15.83 -16.73
CA GLU A 220 -3.57 -16.49 -17.94
C GLU A 220 -5.07 -16.26 -18.16
N LYS A 221 -5.87 -16.29 -17.09
CA LYS A 221 -7.33 -16.28 -17.14
C LYS A 221 -7.97 -15.03 -16.54
N GLY A 222 -7.16 -14.14 -15.93
CA GLY A 222 -7.66 -12.96 -15.23
C GLY A 222 -8.41 -13.24 -13.91
N ILE A 223 -8.47 -14.50 -13.47
CA ILE A 223 -9.18 -14.93 -12.26
C ILE A 223 -8.31 -15.79 -11.35
N CYS A 224 -8.52 -15.68 -10.05
CA CYS A 224 -7.84 -16.49 -9.05
C CYS A 224 -8.37 -17.93 -9.03
N SER A 225 -7.47 -18.92 -9.17
CA SER A 225 -7.78 -20.35 -8.97
C SER A 225 -7.38 -20.86 -7.59
N LYS A 226 -7.08 -19.97 -6.62
CA LYS A 226 -6.51 -20.33 -5.30
C LYS A 226 -5.25 -21.20 -5.44
N CYS A 227 -4.40 -20.83 -6.40
CA CYS A 227 -3.20 -21.59 -6.75
C CYS A 227 -2.21 -21.67 -5.57
N LYS A 228 -1.50 -22.79 -5.47
CA LYS A 228 -0.40 -22.99 -4.53
C LYS A 228 0.95 -23.08 -5.25
N LYS A 229 1.09 -22.41 -6.39
CA LYS A 229 2.31 -22.40 -7.19
C LYS A 229 3.48 -21.84 -6.38
N PRO A 230 4.70 -22.33 -6.53
CA PRO A 230 5.88 -21.86 -5.79
C PRO A 230 6.08 -20.34 -5.91
N ASP A 231 5.87 -19.80 -7.10
CA ASP A 231 6.09 -18.37 -7.43
C ASP A 231 4.91 -17.46 -7.07
N SER A 232 3.88 -18.00 -6.41
CA SER A 232 2.75 -17.21 -5.94
C SER A 232 3.15 -16.28 -4.79
N SER A 233 2.90 -14.97 -4.95
CA SER A 233 3.07 -13.98 -3.87
C SER A 233 1.86 -13.86 -2.94
N CYS A 234 0.83 -14.69 -3.11
CA CYS A 234 -0.33 -14.71 -2.21
C CYS A 234 -0.09 -15.66 -1.04
N ARG A 235 0.94 -15.38 -0.22
CA ARG A 235 1.41 -16.29 0.84
C ARG A 235 0.96 -15.89 2.22
N ASN A 236 0.94 -14.61 2.51
CA ASN A 236 0.68 -14.09 3.83
C ASN A 236 -0.58 -13.23 3.78
N LEU A 237 -1.71 -13.74 4.24
CA LEU A 237 -2.94 -12.98 4.43
C LEU A 237 -2.98 -12.47 5.86
N VAL A 238 -3.08 -11.16 6.01
CA VAL A 238 -3.12 -10.48 7.30
C VAL A 238 -4.39 -9.67 7.41
N ILE A 239 -5.05 -9.81 8.57
CA ILE A 239 -6.23 -9.05 8.96
C ILE A 239 -5.91 -8.34 10.27
N ILE A 240 -5.87 -7.01 10.23
CA ILE A 240 -5.70 -6.17 11.40
C ILE A 240 -7.09 -5.70 11.82
N ARG A 241 -7.56 -6.17 12.98
CA ARG A 241 -8.90 -5.87 13.51
C ARG A 241 -8.96 -4.63 14.37
N GLY A 242 -7.80 -4.08 14.75
CA GLY A 242 -7.73 -2.91 15.60
C GLY A 242 -6.39 -2.77 16.28
N GLN A 243 -6.29 -1.81 17.17
CA GLN A 243 -5.15 -1.59 18.04
C GLN A 243 -5.58 -1.70 19.50
N ILE A 244 -4.69 -2.23 20.35
CA ILE A 244 -4.91 -2.12 21.78
C ILE A 244 -4.83 -0.64 22.18
N LYS A 245 -5.63 -0.22 23.14
CA LYS A 245 -5.76 1.18 23.56
C LYS A 245 -4.40 1.87 23.86
N LYS A 246 -3.46 1.15 24.43
CA LYS A 246 -2.10 1.65 24.73
C LYS A 246 -1.32 2.05 23.46
N HIS A 247 -1.65 1.47 22.31
CA HIS A 247 -0.97 1.70 21.03
C HIS A 247 -1.89 2.31 19.95
N GLN A 248 -2.95 2.99 20.37
CA GLN A 248 -3.96 3.58 19.46
C GLN A 248 -3.43 4.66 18.51
N ASP A 249 -2.24 5.22 18.77
CA ASP A 249 -1.59 6.23 17.94
C ASP A 249 -0.56 5.65 16.95
N ARG A 250 -0.45 4.30 16.87
CA ARG A 250 0.55 3.68 16.02
C ARG A 250 0.11 3.62 14.55
N ILE A 251 -1.12 3.16 14.26
CA ILE A 251 -1.65 3.04 12.88
C ILE A 251 -2.69 4.13 12.66
N HIS A 252 -2.45 4.97 11.65
CA HIS A 252 -3.41 5.96 11.16
C HIS A 252 -3.85 5.57 9.76
N LEU A 253 -5.15 5.56 9.51
CA LEU A 253 -5.71 5.29 8.20
C LEU A 253 -6.15 6.60 7.53
N ILE A 254 -5.65 6.83 6.32
CA ILE A 254 -6.04 7.95 5.47
C ILE A 254 -6.88 7.40 4.32
N MET A 255 -8.16 7.74 4.34
CA MET A 255 -9.11 7.47 3.26
C MET A 255 -9.08 8.63 2.28
N VAL A 256 -8.70 8.34 1.04
CA VAL A 256 -8.71 9.32 -0.05
C VAL A 256 -9.99 9.14 -0.87
N ASN A 257 -10.73 10.23 -1.07
CA ASN A 257 -11.96 10.23 -1.88
C ASN A 257 -11.66 10.16 -3.39
N GLN A 258 -10.77 9.25 -3.75
CA GLN A 258 -10.38 8.94 -5.12
C GLN A 258 -10.19 7.43 -5.27
N ASP A 259 -10.33 6.93 -6.48
CA ASP A 259 -10.01 5.54 -6.80
C ASP A 259 -8.49 5.42 -6.99
N LEU A 260 -7.82 4.73 -6.06
CA LEU A 260 -6.36 4.63 -5.99
C LEU A 260 -5.90 3.19 -5.80
N GLY A 261 -4.93 2.79 -6.62
CA GLY A 261 -4.33 1.46 -6.60
C GLY A 261 -5.32 0.36 -6.99
N PHE A 262 -4.90 -0.85 -6.73
CA PHE A 262 -5.67 -2.06 -7.01
C PHE A 262 -6.42 -2.56 -5.79
#